data_61fb7672ff9483bf89e9a189b2faf172
#
_entry.id   61fb7672ff9483bf89e9a189b2faf172
#
_cell.length_a   1.000
_cell.length_b   1.000
_cell.length_c   1.000
_cell.angle_alpha   90.00
_cell.angle_beta   90.00
_cell.angle_gamma   90.00
#
_symmetry.space_group_name_H-M   'P 1'
#
loop_
_entity.id
_entity.type
_entity.pdbx_description
1 polymer ?
#
loop_
_entity_poly.entity_id
_entity_poly.type
_entity_poly.pdbx_seq_one_letter_code
_entity_poly.pdbx_strand_id
1 'polypeptide(L)'
;SARKYRIAGPASVASYKASWSRVGALAGRKARSITIDDLQAIIDQDAADGMSSSSINNDCILIKALFKFLMERDIVAKDYSAFIQVPKVGPKHTKGAFDDLQMARLEKLAKDGFPWADTVLMLCYTGLRINEFLSLTPFNFDPDTGCLTGGSKTEAGKGRTVPVHPKIRPYFDRWMADQADTIIHQDGNPVSDRWYRA
;
A
#
# COMPACT_ATOMS: atom_id res chain seq x y z
N SER A 1 -11.76 31.87 2.52
CA SER A 1 -11.51 30.68 1.72
C SER A 1 -11.34 29.49 2.67
N ALA A 2 -12.32 28.58 2.63
CA ALA A 2 -12.33 27.40 3.49
C ALA A 2 -11.14 26.51 3.10
N ARG A 3 -10.12 26.39 3.97
CA ARG A 3 -9.08 25.37 3.85
C ARG A 3 -9.76 24.00 3.94
N LYS A 4 -9.85 23.28 2.85
CA LYS A 4 -10.25 21.87 2.87
C LYS A 4 -9.17 21.10 3.66
N TYR A 5 -9.46 20.78 4.91
CA TYR A 5 -8.64 19.83 5.67
C TYR A 5 -8.72 18.47 4.96
N ARG A 6 -7.62 18.05 4.39
CA ARG A 6 -7.49 16.70 3.84
C ARG A 6 -7.45 15.75 5.03
N ILE A 7 -8.54 15.06 5.30
CA ILE A 7 -8.57 13.99 6.30
C ILE A 7 -7.74 12.84 5.71
N ALA A 8 -6.69 12.47 6.40
CA ALA A 8 -5.86 11.33 6.01
C ALA A 8 -6.67 10.03 6.10
N GLY A 9 -6.57 9.17 5.10
CA GLY A 9 -7.20 7.85 5.13
C GLY A 9 -6.61 6.96 6.23
N PRO A 10 -7.32 5.88 6.65
CA PRO A 10 -6.90 5.00 7.75
C PRO A 10 -5.47 4.46 7.63
N ALA A 11 -5.05 4.09 6.42
CA ALA A 11 -3.70 3.60 6.15
C ALA A 11 -2.63 4.69 6.39
N SER A 12 -2.90 5.93 6.02
CA SER A 12 -1.99 7.07 6.27
C SER A 12 -1.90 7.37 7.77
N VAL A 13 -3.03 7.30 8.49
CA VAL A 13 -3.06 7.47 9.95
C VAL A 13 -2.23 6.38 10.64
N ALA A 14 -2.36 5.12 10.22
CA ALA A 14 -1.56 4.01 10.75
C ALA A 14 -0.05 4.23 10.50
N SER A 15 0.32 4.69 9.30
CA SER A 15 1.71 5.03 8.96
C SER A 15 2.24 6.16 9.85
N TYR A 16 1.49 7.23 10.03
CA TYR A 16 1.88 8.34 10.93
C TYR A 16 2.01 7.92 12.38
N LYS A 17 1.13 7.03 12.88
CA LYS A 17 1.25 6.48 14.24
C LYS A 17 2.54 5.66 14.41
N ALA A 18 2.87 4.83 13.43
CA ALA A 18 4.12 4.05 13.42
C ALA A 18 5.35 4.96 13.38
N SER A 19 5.35 6.02 12.56
CA SER A 19 6.41 7.03 12.54
C SER A 19 6.50 7.79 13.87
N TRP A 20 5.35 8.16 14.45
CA TRP A 20 5.32 8.87 15.73
C TRP A 20 5.93 8.06 16.88
N SER A 21 5.78 6.74 16.89
CA SER A 21 6.41 5.89 17.92
C SER A 21 7.94 5.99 17.95
N ARG A 22 8.57 6.31 16.81
CA ARG A 22 10.03 6.51 16.69
C ARG A 22 10.42 7.96 16.93
N VAL A 23 9.79 8.89 16.21
CA VAL A 23 10.03 10.34 16.34
C VAL A 23 9.61 10.88 17.70
N GLY A 24 8.65 10.23 18.36
CA GLY A 24 8.10 10.62 19.65
C GLY A 24 9.11 10.61 20.83
N ALA A 25 10.31 10.09 20.66
CA ALA A 25 11.41 10.26 21.60
C ALA A 25 11.71 11.74 21.92
N LEU A 26 11.38 12.65 21.00
CA LEU A 26 11.52 14.10 21.18
C LEU A 26 10.27 14.77 21.79
N ALA A 27 9.18 14.06 22.01
CA ALA A 27 7.89 14.64 22.41
C ALA A 27 7.92 15.36 23.77
N GLY A 28 8.83 14.96 24.68
CA GLY A 28 9.03 15.61 25.98
C GLY A 28 9.88 16.87 25.93
N ARG A 29 10.48 17.21 24.79
CA ARG A 29 11.39 18.37 24.63
C ARG A 29 10.63 19.60 24.13
N LYS A 30 11.13 20.77 24.51
CA LYS A 30 10.62 22.03 23.94
C LYS A 30 10.97 22.09 22.45
N ALA A 31 10.00 22.32 21.59
CA ALA A 31 10.22 22.34 20.13
C ALA A 31 11.36 23.29 19.70
N ARG A 32 11.51 24.43 20.41
CA ARG A 32 12.59 25.43 20.15
C ARG A 32 13.99 24.90 20.48
N SER A 33 14.13 23.85 21.29
CA SER A 33 15.43 23.26 21.66
C SER A 33 15.82 22.06 20.79
N ILE A 34 14.99 21.67 19.84
CA ILE A 34 15.28 20.57 18.92
C ILE A 34 16.19 21.09 17.81
N THR A 35 17.35 20.47 17.66
CA THR A 35 18.37 20.80 16.68
C THR A 35 18.30 19.89 15.44
N ILE A 36 19.08 20.23 14.42
CA ILE A 36 19.27 19.34 13.26
C ILE A 36 19.88 17.99 13.68
N ASP A 37 20.83 18.00 14.61
CA ASP A 37 21.50 16.78 15.07
C ASP A 37 20.54 15.85 15.81
N ASP A 38 19.60 16.38 16.59
CA ASP A 38 18.55 15.59 17.24
C ASP A 38 17.67 14.88 16.21
N LEU A 39 17.32 15.58 15.14
CA LEU A 39 16.49 15.01 14.07
C LEU A 39 17.26 14.01 13.22
N GLN A 40 18.53 14.29 12.93
CA GLN A 40 19.39 13.38 12.17
C GLN A 40 19.65 12.11 12.94
N ALA A 41 19.87 12.20 14.26
CA ALA A 41 20.11 11.03 15.13
C ALA A 41 18.96 10.01 15.08
N ILE A 42 17.69 10.45 14.96
CA ILE A 42 16.55 9.55 14.79
C ILE A 42 16.67 8.79 13.46
N ILE A 43 16.95 9.50 12.40
CA ILE A 43 17.04 8.93 11.04
C ILE A 43 18.22 7.96 10.92
N ASP A 44 19.35 8.31 11.54
CA ASP A 44 20.54 7.47 11.57
C ASP A 44 20.30 6.20 12.43
N GLN A 45 19.59 6.33 13.54
CA GLN A 45 19.20 5.19 14.37
C GLN A 45 18.24 4.25 13.61
N ASP A 46 17.23 4.79 12.92
CA ASP A 46 16.32 3.99 12.10
C ASP A 46 17.07 3.22 11.01
N ALA A 47 18.09 3.83 10.42
CA ALA A 47 18.95 3.17 9.44
C ALA A 47 19.82 2.09 10.07
N ALA A 48 20.41 2.34 11.25
CA ALA A 48 21.20 1.38 12.01
C ALA A 48 20.37 0.17 12.46
N ASP A 49 19.10 0.39 12.84
CA ASP A 49 18.12 -0.65 13.17
C ASP A 49 17.64 -1.44 11.95
N GLY A 50 18.17 -1.11 10.76
CA GLY A 50 17.86 -1.78 9.51
C GLY A 50 16.42 -1.54 9.03
N MET A 51 15.83 -0.39 9.32
CA MET A 51 14.52 -0.01 8.81
C MET A 51 14.54 0.10 7.28
N SER A 52 13.39 -0.09 6.65
CA SER A 52 13.28 0.07 5.20
C SER A 52 13.37 1.55 4.79
N SER A 53 13.90 1.84 3.59
CA SER A 53 13.92 3.21 3.02
C SER A 53 12.54 3.86 3.05
N SER A 54 11.47 3.08 2.85
CA SER A 54 10.08 3.57 2.90
C SER A 54 9.69 4.01 4.31
N SER A 55 10.09 3.26 5.35
CA SER A 55 9.82 3.61 6.75
C SER A 55 10.56 4.89 7.14
N ILE A 56 11.85 4.97 6.83
CA ILE A 56 12.68 6.17 7.09
C ILE A 56 12.11 7.40 6.37
N ASN A 57 11.69 7.25 5.11
CA ASN A 57 11.02 8.34 4.39
C ASN A 57 9.72 8.79 5.06
N ASN A 58 8.92 7.87 5.60
CA ASN A 58 7.70 8.24 6.33
C ASN A 58 8.01 9.03 7.60
N ASP A 59 9.09 8.70 8.30
CA ASP A 59 9.55 9.44 9.47
C ASP A 59 10.00 10.86 9.09
N CYS A 60 10.76 10.99 8.01
CA CYS A 60 11.12 12.30 7.45
C CYS A 60 9.88 13.13 7.04
N ILE A 61 8.87 12.51 6.43
CA ILE A 61 7.62 13.18 6.05
C ILE A 61 6.91 13.71 7.30
N LEU A 62 6.83 12.89 8.36
CA LEU A 62 6.21 13.32 9.62
C LEU A 62 6.98 14.48 10.26
N ILE A 63 8.32 14.38 10.38
CA ILE A 63 9.18 15.45 10.93
C ILE A 63 9.00 16.74 10.15
N LYS A 64 9.03 16.70 8.81
CA LYS A 64 8.81 17.86 7.94
C LYS A 64 7.43 18.48 8.14
N ALA A 65 6.40 17.66 8.27
CA ALA A 65 5.03 18.13 8.52
C ALA A 65 4.93 18.84 9.89
N LEU A 66 5.57 18.28 10.92
CA LEU A 66 5.61 18.87 12.26
C LEU A 66 6.37 20.21 12.28
N PHE A 67 7.57 20.30 11.68
CA PHE A 67 8.34 21.54 11.65
C PHE A 67 7.63 22.62 10.82
N LYS A 68 7.02 22.26 9.70
CA LYS A 68 6.17 23.18 8.93
C LYS A 68 5.03 23.75 9.79
N PHE A 69 4.33 22.87 10.55
CA PHE A 69 3.27 23.27 11.46
C PHE A 69 3.79 24.23 12.57
N LEU A 70 4.97 23.94 13.14
CA LEU A 70 5.58 24.75 14.18
C LEU A 70 6.02 26.12 13.65
N MET A 71 6.58 26.19 12.44
CA MET A 71 6.94 27.44 11.76
C MET A 71 5.72 28.31 11.43
N GLU A 72 4.64 27.70 10.88
CA GLU A 72 3.41 28.43 10.56
C GLU A 72 2.74 29.08 11.79
N ARG A 73 3.18 28.72 13.01
CA ARG A 73 2.69 29.25 14.29
C ARG A 73 3.73 30.03 15.08
N ASP A 74 4.84 30.38 14.45
CA ASP A 74 5.94 31.12 15.06
C ASP A 74 6.50 30.46 16.36
N ILE A 75 6.32 29.13 16.48
CA ILE A 75 6.87 28.37 17.61
C ILE A 75 8.36 28.14 17.41
N VAL A 76 8.81 27.91 16.18
CA VAL A 76 10.22 27.80 15.79
C VAL A 76 10.53 28.82 14.70
N ALA A 77 11.73 29.41 14.75
CA ALA A 77 12.17 30.42 13.79
C ALA A 77 12.71 29.80 12.49
N LYS A 78 13.11 28.53 12.51
CA LYS A 78 13.77 27.84 11.38
C LYS A 78 13.29 26.42 11.26
N ASP A 79 13.09 25.98 10.02
CA ASP A 79 12.79 24.57 9.70
C ASP A 79 14.09 23.76 9.58
N TYR A 80 14.50 23.13 10.66
CA TYR A 80 15.67 22.25 10.67
C TYR A 80 15.43 20.95 9.90
N SER A 81 14.17 20.52 9.73
CA SER A 81 13.82 19.28 9.02
C SER A 81 14.20 19.29 7.55
N ALA A 82 14.35 20.50 6.95
CA ALA A 82 14.77 20.67 5.56
C ALA A 82 16.21 20.18 5.32
N PHE A 83 17.03 20.10 6.36
CA PHE A 83 18.46 19.74 6.27
C PHE A 83 18.74 18.28 6.61
N ILE A 84 17.71 17.50 6.96
CA ILE A 84 17.85 16.07 7.24
C ILE A 84 18.37 15.36 5.99
N GLN A 85 19.43 14.58 6.16
CA GLN A 85 19.99 13.70 5.16
C GLN A 85 19.43 12.29 5.33
N VAL A 86 18.78 11.78 4.29
CA VAL A 86 18.24 10.41 4.31
C VAL A 86 19.31 9.44 3.81
N PRO A 87 19.77 8.49 4.65
CA PRO A 87 20.78 7.52 4.22
C PRO A 87 20.22 6.63 3.10
N LYS A 88 21.08 6.29 2.14
CA LYS A 88 20.75 5.35 1.06
C LYS A 88 20.75 3.92 1.63
N VAL A 89 19.59 3.47 2.09
CA VAL A 89 19.40 2.08 2.49
C VAL A 89 19.02 1.27 1.25
N GLY A 90 19.80 0.26 0.92
CA GLY A 90 19.51 -0.64 -0.21
C GLY A 90 18.18 -1.40 -0.01
N PRO A 91 17.53 -1.86 -1.09
CA PRO A 91 16.33 -2.66 -0.97
C PRO A 91 16.65 -4.00 -0.29
N LYS A 92 15.88 -4.38 0.72
CA LYS A 92 16.02 -5.69 1.41
C LYS A 92 15.76 -6.88 0.46
N HIS A 93 14.90 -6.69 -0.53
CA HIS A 93 14.55 -7.70 -1.52
C HIS A 93 14.36 -7.04 -2.88
N THR A 94 14.92 -7.65 -3.91
CA THR A 94 14.67 -7.28 -5.30
C THR A 94 13.32 -7.89 -5.69
N LYS A 95 12.33 -7.04 -5.97
CA LYS A 95 11.05 -7.50 -6.51
C LYS A 95 11.19 -7.62 -8.02
N GLY A 96 10.94 -8.82 -8.54
CA GLY A 96 10.87 -9.10 -9.98
C GLY A 96 9.44 -9.44 -10.41
N ALA A 97 9.18 -9.35 -11.71
CA ALA A 97 8.01 -10.00 -12.30
C ALA A 97 8.26 -11.52 -12.38
N PHE A 98 7.20 -12.29 -12.44
CA PHE A 98 7.31 -13.73 -12.75
C PHE A 98 7.91 -13.90 -14.16
N ASP A 99 8.88 -14.81 -14.28
CA ASP A 99 9.36 -15.26 -15.57
C ASP A 99 8.40 -16.30 -16.20
N ASP A 100 8.66 -16.68 -17.45
CA ASP A 100 7.79 -17.59 -18.20
C ASP A 100 7.67 -18.97 -17.51
N LEU A 101 8.76 -19.47 -16.91
CA LEU A 101 8.75 -20.75 -16.20
C LEU A 101 7.92 -20.68 -14.91
N GLN A 102 8.04 -19.58 -14.17
CA GLN A 102 7.25 -19.33 -12.97
C GLN A 102 5.76 -19.17 -13.31
N MET A 103 5.45 -18.47 -14.40
CA MET A 103 4.07 -18.35 -14.90
C MET A 103 3.49 -19.69 -15.31
N ALA A 104 4.24 -20.52 -16.07
CA ALA A 104 3.80 -21.86 -16.44
C ALA A 104 3.55 -22.75 -15.21
N ARG A 105 4.41 -22.64 -14.19
CA ARG A 105 4.23 -23.36 -12.92
C ARG A 105 2.97 -22.90 -12.17
N LEU A 106 2.73 -21.59 -12.13
CA LEU A 106 1.53 -21.02 -11.51
C LEU A 106 0.27 -21.46 -12.24
N GLU A 107 0.26 -21.46 -13.58
CA GLU A 107 -0.86 -21.97 -14.39
C GLU A 107 -1.14 -23.45 -14.07
N LYS A 108 -0.10 -24.27 -13.92
CA LYS A 108 -0.24 -25.66 -13.53
C LYS A 108 -0.84 -25.81 -12.13
N LEU A 109 -0.33 -25.08 -11.15
CA LEU A 109 -0.84 -25.11 -9.78
C LEU A 109 -2.32 -24.69 -9.72
N ALA A 110 -2.69 -23.64 -10.45
CA ALA A 110 -4.08 -23.19 -10.54
C ALA A 110 -4.99 -24.25 -11.16
N LYS A 111 -4.52 -24.93 -12.21
CA LYS A 111 -5.25 -26.02 -12.87
C LYS A 111 -5.39 -27.25 -11.96
N ASP A 112 -4.36 -27.57 -11.19
CA ASP A 112 -4.35 -28.69 -10.26
C ASP A 112 -5.15 -28.40 -8.95
N GLY A 113 -5.73 -27.19 -8.83
CA GLY A 113 -6.56 -26.79 -7.69
C GLY A 113 -5.76 -26.48 -6.43
N PHE A 114 -4.48 -26.11 -6.56
CA PHE A 114 -3.71 -25.68 -5.40
C PHE A 114 -4.34 -24.43 -4.79
N PRO A 115 -4.53 -24.38 -3.45
CA PRO A 115 -5.23 -23.27 -2.81
C PRO A 115 -4.68 -21.90 -3.21
N TRP A 116 -5.55 -21.01 -3.61
CA TRP A 116 -5.27 -19.61 -3.97
C TRP A 116 -4.37 -19.40 -5.22
N ALA A 117 -3.86 -20.45 -5.86
CA ALA A 117 -3.02 -20.32 -7.04
C ALA A 117 -3.76 -19.65 -8.21
N ASP A 118 -5.04 -19.96 -8.38
CA ASP A 118 -5.92 -19.36 -9.37
C ASP A 118 -6.12 -17.85 -9.15
N THR A 119 -6.26 -17.41 -7.90
CA THR A 119 -6.42 -15.98 -7.58
C THR A 119 -5.13 -15.20 -7.83
N VAL A 120 -3.97 -15.79 -7.55
CA VAL A 120 -2.67 -15.21 -7.91
C VAL A 120 -2.53 -15.09 -9.42
N LEU A 121 -2.95 -16.12 -10.16
CA LEU A 121 -2.97 -16.11 -11.63
C LEU A 121 -3.91 -15.01 -12.17
N MET A 122 -5.11 -14.89 -11.58
CA MET A 122 -6.06 -13.83 -11.93
C MET A 122 -5.48 -12.44 -11.69
N LEU A 123 -4.75 -12.22 -10.59
CA LEU A 123 -4.03 -10.97 -10.31
C LEU A 123 -2.99 -10.67 -11.39
N CYS A 124 -2.19 -11.66 -11.80
CA CYS A 124 -1.18 -11.49 -12.84
C CYS A 124 -1.80 -11.05 -14.17
N TYR A 125 -2.91 -11.66 -14.58
CA TYR A 125 -3.56 -11.35 -15.87
C TYR A 125 -4.40 -10.07 -15.86
N THR A 126 -4.92 -9.64 -14.71
CA THR A 126 -5.73 -8.41 -14.62
C THR A 126 -4.89 -7.18 -14.33
N GLY A 127 -3.72 -7.33 -13.73
CA GLY A 127 -2.87 -6.21 -13.29
C GLY A 127 -3.57 -5.29 -12.28
N LEU A 128 -4.62 -5.77 -11.61
CA LEU A 128 -5.28 -5.05 -10.53
C LEU A 128 -4.37 -4.99 -9.30
N ARG A 129 -4.48 -3.91 -8.50
CA ARG A 129 -3.85 -3.92 -7.18
C ARG A 129 -4.60 -4.90 -6.28
N ILE A 130 -3.87 -5.55 -5.36
CA ILE A 130 -4.44 -6.61 -4.51
C ILE A 130 -5.72 -6.16 -3.80
N ASN A 131 -5.75 -4.94 -3.23
CA ASN A 131 -6.96 -4.43 -2.58
C ASN A 131 -8.10 -4.14 -3.57
N GLU A 132 -7.79 -3.71 -4.80
CA GLU A 132 -8.78 -3.52 -5.86
C GLU A 132 -9.37 -4.87 -6.27
N PHE A 133 -8.53 -5.88 -6.43
CA PHE A 133 -8.93 -7.24 -6.79
C PHE A 133 -9.79 -7.89 -5.70
N LEU A 134 -9.39 -7.84 -4.45
CA LEU A 134 -10.13 -8.43 -3.32
C LEU A 134 -11.45 -7.71 -3.02
N SER A 135 -11.60 -6.46 -3.45
CA SER A 135 -12.85 -5.70 -3.31
C SER A 135 -13.81 -5.82 -4.49
N LEU A 136 -13.45 -6.59 -5.53
CA LEU A 136 -14.35 -6.82 -6.66
C LEU A 136 -15.61 -7.56 -6.20
N THR A 137 -16.75 -7.03 -6.61
CA THR A 137 -18.06 -7.65 -6.46
C THR A 137 -18.53 -8.23 -7.79
N PRO A 138 -19.51 -9.12 -7.84
CA PRO A 138 -20.09 -9.59 -9.10
C PRO A 138 -20.56 -8.46 -10.02
N PHE A 139 -21.01 -7.32 -9.46
CA PHE A 139 -21.44 -6.14 -10.21
C PHE A 139 -20.30 -5.43 -10.98
N ASN A 140 -19.04 -5.72 -10.62
CA ASN A 140 -17.89 -5.18 -11.33
C ASN A 140 -17.59 -5.92 -12.64
N PHE A 141 -18.23 -7.05 -12.90
CA PHE A 141 -18.05 -7.85 -14.10
C PHE A 141 -19.24 -7.65 -15.05
N ASP A 142 -18.92 -7.26 -16.28
CA ASP A 142 -19.90 -7.17 -17.38
C ASP A 142 -19.81 -8.44 -18.22
N PRO A 143 -20.85 -9.29 -18.23
CA PRO A 143 -20.86 -10.54 -18.97
C PRO A 143 -20.90 -10.33 -20.49
N ASP A 144 -21.48 -9.22 -20.97
CA ASP A 144 -21.64 -8.95 -22.40
C ASP A 144 -20.30 -8.57 -23.04
N THR A 145 -19.50 -7.77 -22.35
CA THR A 145 -18.18 -7.35 -22.84
C THR A 145 -17.05 -8.24 -22.34
N GLY A 146 -17.30 -9.08 -21.33
CA GLY A 146 -16.28 -9.90 -20.67
C GLY A 146 -15.23 -9.09 -19.90
N CYS A 147 -15.60 -7.89 -19.47
CA CYS A 147 -14.71 -6.94 -18.84
C CYS A 147 -15.03 -6.72 -17.35
N LEU A 148 -13.98 -6.42 -16.57
CA LEU A 148 -14.10 -5.94 -15.21
C LEU A 148 -14.00 -4.42 -15.18
N THR A 149 -14.83 -3.78 -14.36
CA THR A 149 -14.66 -2.37 -14.02
C THR A 149 -14.08 -2.27 -12.62
N GLY A 150 -12.87 -1.71 -12.49
CA GLY A 150 -12.15 -1.65 -11.22
C GLY A 150 -11.29 -0.41 -11.09
N GLY A 151 -10.59 -0.31 -9.95
CA GLY A 151 -9.67 0.78 -9.65
C GLY A 151 -10.30 1.89 -8.80
N SER A 152 -9.64 2.21 -7.68
CA SER A 152 -10.16 3.19 -6.70
C SER A 152 -9.11 4.17 -6.18
N LYS A 153 -7.82 3.85 -6.31
CA LYS A 153 -6.76 4.57 -5.59
C LYS A 153 -6.33 5.90 -6.20
N THR A 154 -6.44 6.06 -7.52
CA THR A 154 -6.03 7.30 -8.22
C THR A 154 -7.11 7.72 -9.19
N GLU A 155 -7.23 9.01 -9.47
CA GLU A 155 -8.22 9.51 -10.44
C GLU A 155 -8.06 8.82 -11.80
N ALA A 156 -6.83 8.64 -12.29
CA ALA A 156 -6.54 7.96 -13.54
C ALA A 156 -6.84 6.44 -13.51
N GLY A 157 -6.98 5.86 -12.33
CA GLY A 157 -7.27 4.43 -12.15
C GLY A 157 -8.73 4.13 -11.82
N LYS A 158 -9.54 5.14 -11.54
CA LYS A 158 -10.95 4.96 -11.20
C LYS A 158 -11.74 4.47 -12.42
N GLY A 159 -12.52 3.42 -12.20
CA GLY A 159 -13.43 2.89 -13.22
C GLY A 159 -12.72 2.37 -14.47
N ARG A 160 -11.45 1.96 -14.37
CA ARG A 160 -10.76 1.38 -15.54
C ARG A 160 -11.40 0.06 -15.92
N THR A 161 -11.54 -0.14 -17.22
CA THR A 161 -12.03 -1.41 -17.79
C THR A 161 -10.84 -2.34 -18.02
N VAL A 162 -10.94 -3.57 -17.53
CA VAL A 162 -9.92 -4.62 -17.65
C VAL A 162 -10.58 -5.85 -18.28
N PRO A 163 -10.21 -6.25 -19.51
CA PRO A 163 -10.74 -7.47 -20.11
C PRO A 163 -10.28 -8.70 -19.32
N VAL A 164 -11.21 -9.63 -19.09
CA VAL A 164 -10.89 -10.92 -18.46
C VAL A 164 -10.29 -11.83 -19.52
N HIS A 165 -8.99 -12.10 -19.39
CA HIS A 165 -8.27 -12.96 -20.32
C HIS A 165 -8.87 -14.39 -20.34
N PRO A 166 -8.99 -15.07 -21.49
CA PRO A 166 -9.59 -16.41 -21.60
C PRO A 166 -8.99 -17.45 -20.65
N LYS A 167 -7.68 -17.38 -20.37
CA LYS A 167 -7.01 -18.32 -19.43
C LYS A 167 -7.52 -18.22 -17.99
N ILE A 168 -8.00 -17.05 -17.56
CA ILE A 168 -8.47 -16.84 -16.18
C ILE A 168 -10.00 -16.84 -16.08
N ARG A 169 -10.71 -16.80 -17.21
CA ARG A 169 -12.17 -16.77 -17.23
C ARG A 169 -12.84 -17.93 -16.48
N PRO A 170 -12.40 -19.20 -16.61
CA PRO A 170 -12.99 -20.31 -15.87
C PRO A 170 -12.87 -20.17 -14.35
N TYR A 171 -11.79 -19.55 -13.87
CA TYR A 171 -11.61 -19.31 -12.43
C TYR A 171 -12.55 -18.19 -11.96
N PHE A 172 -12.71 -17.11 -12.72
CA PHE A 172 -13.70 -16.07 -12.41
C PHE A 172 -15.11 -16.64 -12.32
N ASP A 173 -15.53 -17.42 -13.30
CA ASP A 173 -16.86 -18.02 -13.35
C ASP A 173 -17.10 -18.91 -12.12
N ARG A 174 -16.07 -19.67 -11.70
CA ARG A 174 -16.14 -20.51 -10.51
C ARG A 174 -16.32 -19.67 -9.22
N TRP A 175 -15.52 -18.63 -9.04
CA TRP A 175 -15.62 -17.76 -7.87
C TRP A 175 -16.93 -16.96 -7.81
N MET A 176 -17.50 -16.60 -8.94
CA MET A 176 -18.80 -15.91 -9.02
C MET A 176 -19.98 -16.84 -8.76
N ALA A 177 -19.82 -18.14 -8.95
CA ALA A 177 -20.92 -19.12 -8.75
C ALA A 177 -21.42 -19.18 -7.29
N ASP A 178 -20.58 -18.85 -6.33
CA ASP A 178 -20.89 -18.91 -4.89
C ASP A 178 -21.79 -17.76 -4.40
N GLN A 179 -22.09 -16.77 -5.26
CA GLN A 179 -22.98 -15.62 -4.98
C GLN A 179 -22.62 -14.84 -3.70
N ALA A 180 -21.33 -14.77 -3.36
CA ALA A 180 -20.83 -13.98 -2.24
C ALA A 180 -20.81 -12.49 -2.56
N ASP A 181 -20.67 -11.65 -1.54
CA ASP A 181 -20.61 -10.19 -1.68
C ASP A 181 -19.39 -9.73 -2.50
N THR A 182 -18.28 -10.46 -2.42
CA THR A 182 -17.07 -10.23 -3.23
C THR A 182 -16.76 -11.45 -4.08
N ILE A 183 -16.17 -11.22 -5.27
CA ILE A 183 -15.78 -12.32 -6.17
C ILE A 183 -14.80 -13.23 -5.46
N ILE A 184 -13.78 -12.67 -4.79
CA ILE A 184 -12.81 -13.45 -4.01
C ILE A 184 -13.22 -13.40 -2.55
N HIS A 185 -13.49 -14.57 -2.00
CA HIS A 185 -14.00 -14.73 -0.64
C HIS A 185 -13.44 -16.00 0.01
N GLN A 186 -13.55 -16.11 1.33
CA GLN A 186 -13.33 -17.34 2.08
C GLN A 186 -14.62 -17.68 2.84
N ASP A 187 -15.22 -18.80 2.50
CA ASP A 187 -16.48 -19.26 3.10
C ASP A 187 -17.58 -18.18 3.05
N GLY A 188 -17.69 -17.47 1.90
CA GLY A 188 -18.63 -16.37 1.68
C GLY A 188 -18.22 -15.02 2.27
N ASN A 189 -17.13 -14.94 3.04
CA ASN A 189 -16.67 -13.69 3.66
C ASN A 189 -15.56 -13.03 2.85
N PRO A 190 -15.55 -11.68 2.75
CA PRO A 190 -14.50 -10.93 2.06
C PRO A 190 -13.11 -11.21 2.65
N VAL A 191 -12.12 -11.34 1.80
CA VAL A 191 -10.71 -11.60 2.18
C VAL A 191 -9.97 -10.29 2.37
N SER A 192 -9.24 -10.14 3.47
CA SER A 192 -8.38 -8.97 3.70
C SER A 192 -7.02 -9.12 3.02
N ASP A 193 -6.41 -7.98 2.59
CA ASP A 193 -5.05 -7.94 2.03
C ASP A 193 -4.01 -8.57 2.99
N ARG A 194 -4.16 -8.32 4.30
CA ARG A 194 -3.26 -8.88 5.31
C ARG A 194 -3.32 -10.41 5.34
N TRP A 195 -4.53 -10.97 5.31
CA TRP A 195 -4.73 -12.42 5.31
C TRP A 195 -4.23 -13.05 4.01
N TYR A 196 -4.54 -12.44 2.88
CA TYR A 196 -4.15 -12.94 1.56
C TYR A 196 -2.63 -12.98 1.33
N ARG A 197 -1.86 -12.15 2.04
CA ARG A 197 -0.39 -12.09 1.97
C ARG A 197 0.31 -12.95 3.02
N ALA A 198 -0.40 -13.51 3.99
CA ALA A 198 0.14 -14.35 5.06
C ALA A 198 0.42 -15.77 4.59
#